data_8f5c16b9100581d0188cc595a2057734
#
_entry.id   8f5c16b9100581d0188cc595a2057734
#
_cell.length_a   1.000
_cell.length_b   1.000
_cell.length_c   1.000
_cell.angle_alpha   90.00
_cell.angle_beta   90.00
_cell.angle_gamma   90.00
#
_symmetry.space_group_name_H-M   'P 1'
#
loop_
_entity.id
_entity.type
_entity.pdbx_description
1 polymer ?
#
loop_
_entity_poly.entity_id
_entity_poly.type
_entity_poly.pdbx_seq_one_letter_code
_entity_poly.pdbx_strand_id
1 'polypeptide(L)'
;YDEIRKLFAEQPLAKQMHFTPAYFSFNVEGGRCEECAGEGKILVEMQFMADVMLECEVCKGRRFKQDILDVQYRGVNIYEVLEMTIDQAIEFFEGGKGNTEKKIVKRLKPLQDVGLGYVILGQSSSSLSGGENQRVKLAFHLADEKPEPTFFIFDEPTTGLHFHDIKTLLKAFDSMIKRGHT
;
A
#
# COMPACT_ATOMS: atom_id res chain seq x y z
N TYR A 1 0.20 -6.16 2.17
CA TYR A 1 1.66 -5.95 2.16
C TYR A 1 2.42 -7.23 2.45
N ASP A 2 1.90 -8.13 3.31
CA ASP A 2 2.58 -9.36 3.71
C ASP A 2 2.94 -10.29 2.54
N GLU A 3 2.06 -10.41 1.56
CA GLU A 3 2.33 -11.23 0.37
C GLU A 3 3.46 -10.64 -0.49
N ILE A 4 3.56 -9.30 -0.57
CA ILE A 4 4.68 -8.63 -1.27
C ILE A 4 5.99 -8.93 -0.54
N ARG A 5 6.03 -8.79 0.79
CA ARG A 5 7.23 -9.12 1.58
C ARG A 5 7.67 -10.57 1.41
N LYS A 6 6.72 -11.52 1.40
CA LYS A 6 7.01 -12.94 1.14
C LYS A 6 7.62 -13.13 -0.26
N LEU A 7 7.04 -12.48 -1.27
CA LEU A 7 7.52 -12.58 -2.64
C LEU A 7 8.99 -12.13 -2.78
N PHE A 8 9.36 -11.03 -2.10
CA PHE A 8 10.75 -10.56 -2.09
C PHE A 8 11.69 -11.50 -1.31
N ALA A 9 11.24 -12.05 -0.18
CA ALA A 9 12.04 -13.02 0.59
C ALA A 9 12.26 -14.35 -0.17
N GLU A 10 11.43 -14.67 -1.14
CA GLU A 10 11.58 -15.87 -2.00
C GLU A 10 12.61 -15.68 -3.13
N GLN A 11 13.10 -14.46 -3.36
CA GLN A 11 14.07 -14.18 -4.43
C GLN A 11 15.44 -14.83 -4.13
N PRO A 12 16.19 -15.22 -5.17
CA PRO A 12 17.48 -15.92 -4.99
C PRO A 12 18.46 -15.18 -4.07
N LEU A 13 18.64 -13.87 -4.27
CA LEU A 13 19.53 -13.06 -3.46
C LEU A 13 19.06 -12.98 -1.99
N ALA A 14 17.76 -12.81 -1.76
CA ALA A 14 17.19 -12.79 -0.41
C ALA A 14 17.43 -14.11 0.33
N LYS A 15 17.28 -15.24 -0.35
CA LYS A 15 17.57 -16.57 0.21
C LYS A 15 19.06 -16.74 0.52
N GLN A 16 19.95 -16.28 -0.36
CA GLN A 16 21.38 -16.30 -0.15
C GLN A 16 21.80 -15.47 1.06
N MET A 17 21.19 -14.32 1.24
CA MET A 17 21.44 -13.41 2.35
C MET A 17 20.64 -13.74 3.62
N HIS A 18 19.84 -14.82 3.61
CA HIS A 18 18.94 -15.22 4.69
C HIS A 18 17.93 -14.15 5.12
N PHE A 19 17.49 -13.30 4.19
CA PHE A 19 16.48 -12.29 4.46
C PHE A 19 15.10 -12.92 4.57
N THR A 20 14.48 -12.77 5.73
CA THR A 20 13.10 -13.17 5.98
C THR A 20 12.13 -12.07 5.49
N PRO A 21 10.81 -12.33 5.38
CA PRO A 21 9.84 -11.29 5.03
C PRO A 21 9.87 -10.04 5.94
N ALA A 22 10.38 -10.16 7.16
CA ALA A 22 10.53 -9.04 8.09
C ALA A 22 11.53 -7.99 7.59
N TYR A 23 12.58 -8.38 6.89
CA TYR A 23 13.58 -7.46 6.33
C TYR A 23 13.00 -6.53 5.26
N PHE A 24 11.93 -6.94 4.59
CA PHE A 24 11.21 -6.14 3.60
C PHE A 24 10.08 -5.30 4.21
N SER A 25 10.12 -5.05 5.53
CA SER A 25 9.18 -4.18 6.23
C SER A 25 9.86 -2.88 6.64
N PHE A 26 9.25 -1.74 6.30
CA PHE A 26 9.70 -0.44 6.79
C PHE A 26 9.25 -0.13 8.23
N ASN A 27 8.39 -0.97 8.82
CA ASN A 27 7.88 -0.80 10.20
C ASN A 27 8.68 -1.59 11.25
N VAL A 28 9.55 -2.52 10.81
CA VAL A 28 10.28 -3.44 11.72
C VAL A 28 11.78 -3.27 11.49
N GLU A 29 12.55 -3.42 12.55
CA GLU A 29 14.00 -3.43 12.47
C GLU A 29 14.52 -4.59 11.62
N GLY A 30 15.69 -4.39 11.03
CA GLY A 30 16.37 -5.36 10.17
C GLY A 30 16.73 -4.76 8.83
N GLY A 31 15.77 -4.63 7.91
CA GLY A 31 16.02 -4.11 6.57
C GLY A 31 15.67 -2.63 6.36
N ARG A 32 14.94 -2.00 7.27
CA ARG A 32 14.63 -0.56 7.18
C ARG A 32 15.88 0.29 7.42
N CYS A 33 15.90 1.49 6.87
CA CYS A 33 16.89 2.51 7.21
C CYS A 33 16.78 2.84 8.70
N GLU A 34 17.89 2.75 9.42
CA GLU A 34 17.93 3.00 10.86
C GLU A 34 17.81 4.49 11.18
N GLU A 35 18.39 5.36 10.36
CA GLU A 35 18.37 6.81 10.55
C GLU A 35 16.96 7.40 10.57
N CYS A 36 16.14 7.04 9.58
CA CYS A 36 14.76 7.52 9.49
C CYS A 36 13.73 6.49 9.98
N ALA A 37 14.16 5.40 10.60
CA ALA A 37 13.30 4.31 11.07
C ALA A 37 12.30 3.78 10.00
N GLY A 38 12.66 3.88 8.71
CA GLY A 38 11.82 3.43 7.59
C GLY A 38 10.86 4.49 7.04
N GLU A 39 10.84 5.71 7.59
CA GLU A 39 9.96 6.79 7.12
C GLU A 39 10.44 7.42 5.78
N GLY A 40 11.73 7.29 5.46
CA GLY A 40 12.35 7.94 4.30
C GLY A 40 12.58 9.44 4.49
N LYS A 41 12.02 10.03 5.55
CA LYS A 41 12.10 11.45 5.89
C LYS A 41 12.45 11.60 7.37
N ILE A 42 13.01 12.75 7.73
CA ILE A 42 13.36 13.13 9.09
C ILE A 42 12.60 14.42 9.42
N LEU A 43 11.91 14.42 10.53
CA LEU A 43 11.25 15.62 11.07
C LEU A 43 12.30 16.49 11.77
N VAL A 44 12.43 17.74 11.32
CA VAL A 44 13.23 18.75 11.98
C VAL A 44 12.28 19.72 12.67
N GLU A 45 12.25 19.61 14.01
CA GLU A 45 11.45 20.50 14.85
C GLU A 45 12.09 21.89 14.89
N MET A 46 11.29 22.93 14.65
CA MET A 46 11.73 24.32 14.69
C MET A 46 11.06 25.09 15.82
N GLN A 47 11.84 25.71 16.71
CA GLN A 47 11.33 26.39 17.92
C GLN A 47 10.32 27.52 17.68
N PHE A 48 10.33 28.16 16.51
CA PHE A 48 9.48 29.32 16.21
C PHE A 48 8.82 29.29 14.82
N MET A 49 8.96 28.18 14.09
CA MET A 49 8.39 27.97 12.75
C MET A 49 7.74 26.60 12.68
N ALA A 50 6.97 26.35 11.61
CA ALA A 50 6.42 25.02 11.36
C ALA A 50 7.56 24.01 11.16
N ASP A 51 7.37 22.80 11.69
CA ASP A 51 8.30 21.70 11.52
C ASP A 51 8.50 21.36 10.04
N VAL A 52 9.72 21.02 9.66
CA VAL A 52 10.09 20.71 8.29
C VAL A 52 10.45 19.24 8.15
N MET A 53 9.83 18.58 7.17
CA MET A 53 10.16 17.21 6.78
C MET A 53 11.27 17.24 5.73
N LEU A 54 12.45 16.76 6.07
CA LEU A 54 13.58 16.62 5.17
C LEU A 54 13.72 15.17 4.70
N GLU A 55 14.18 15.00 3.47
CA GLU A 55 14.53 13.67 2.96
C GLU A 55 15.71 13.10 3.76
N CYS A 56 15.64 11.82 4.12
CA CYS A 56 16.71 11.16 4.83
C CYS A 56 17.96 11.04 3.95
N GLU A 57 19.07 11.66 4.34
CA GLU A 57 20.32 11.67 3.57
C GLU A 57 20.94 10.28 3.42
N VAL A 58 20.74 9.39 4.40
CA VAL A 58 21.30 8.03 4.39
C VAL A 58 20.61 7.15 3.35
N CYS A 59 19.29 7.06 3.37
CA CYS A 59 18.55 6.22 2.41
C CYS A 59 18.03 6.98 1.20
N LYS A 60 18.18 8.31 1.15
CA LYS A 60 17.67 9.17 0.07
C LYS A 60 16.20 8.88 -0.23
N GLY A 61 15.38 8.97 0.80
CA GLY A 61 13.93 8.71 0.72
C GLY A 61 13.51 7.25 0.56
N ARG A 62 14.45 6.33 0.29
CA ARG A 62 14.14 4.95 -0.12
C ARG A 62 13.75 4.00 1.02
N ARG A 63 13.75 4.43 2.29
CA ARG A 63 13.24 3.74 3.48
C ARG A 63 13.99 2.49 3.91
N PHE A 64 14.76 1.84 3.04
CA PHE A 64 15.46 0.57 3.27
C PHE A 64 16.98 0.73 3.18
N LYS A 65 17.68 -0.25 3.74
CA LYS A 65 19.12 -0.42 3.56
C LYS A 65 19.42 -0.83 2.12
N GLN A 66 20.64 -0.55 1.65
CA GLN A 66 21.01 -0.82 0.26
C GLN A 66 20.96 -2.32 -0.09
N ASP A 67 21.42 -3.19 0.79
CA ASP A 67 21.38 -4.65 0.61
C ASP A 67 19.96 -5.21 0.41
N ILE A 68 18.95 -4.60 1.03
CA ILE A 68 17.53 -4.92 0.81
C ILE A 68 17.05 -4.43 -0.56
N LEU A 69 17.52 -3.25 -0.98
CA LEU A 69 17.18 -2.68 -2.29
C LEU A 69 17.85 -3.42 -3.46
N ASP A 70 18.93 -4.14 -3.20
CA ASP A 70 19.59 -4.98 -4.20
C ASP A 70 18.78 -6.24 -4.53
N VAL A 71 17.84 -6.63 -3.66
CA VAL A 71 16.89 -7.72 -3.95
C VAL A 71 15.81 -7.23 -4.91
N GLN A 72 15.73 -7.88 -6.08
CA GLN A 72 14.80 -7.50 -7.13
C GLN A 72 13.84 -8.65 -7.48
N TYR A 73 12.59 -8.30 -7.73
CA TYR A 73 11.60 -9.14 -8.37
C TYR A 73 11.23 -8.55 -9.73
N ARG A 74 11.48 -9.29 -10.81
CA ARG A 74 11.28 -8.85 -12.20
C ARG A 74 11.96 -7.49 -12.53
N GLY A 75 13.16 -7.28 -11.97
CA GLY A 75 13.94 -6.08 -12.20
C GLY A 75 13.55 -4.87 -11.35
N VAL A 76 12.63 -5.02 -10.40
CA VAL A 76 12.10 -3.95 -9.54
C VAL A 76 12.37 -4.31 -8.08
N ASN A 77 12.87 -3.37 -7.27
CA ASN A 77 13.08 -3.56 -5.85
C ASN A 77 11.84 -3.21 -5.01
N ILE A 78 11.89 -3.49 -3.70
CA ILE A 78 10.74 -3.29 -2.81
C ILE A 78 10.32 -1.82 -2.70
N TYR A 79 11.25 -0.87 -2.75
CA TYR A 79 10.94 0.56 -2.71
C TYR A 79 10.19 0.98 -3.98
N GLU A 80 10.68 0.57 -5.15
CA GLU A 80 10.04 0.86 -6.43
C GLU A 80 8.62 0.29 -6.51
N VAL A 81 8.38 -0.90 -5.92
CA VAL A 81 7.01 -1.44 -5.79
C VAL A 81 6.15 -0.57 -4.88
N LEU A 82 6.70 -0.04 -3.78
CA LEU A 82 5.96 0.84 -2.88
C LEU A 82 5.64 2.20 -3.50
N GLU A 83 6.41 2.66 -4.49
CA GLU A 83 6.14 3.88 -5.24
C GLU A 83 5.11 3.70 -6.37
N MET A 84 4.72 2.45 -6.68
CA MET A 84 3.65 2.19 -7.64
C MET A 84 2.31 2.64 -7.09
N THR A 85 1.45 3.17 -7.96
CA THR A 85 0.03 3.29 -7.66
C THR A 85 -0.62 1.91 -7.57
N ILE A 86 -1.80 1.80 -6.96
CA ILE A 86 -2.53 0.54 -6.88
C ILE A 86 -2.80 -0.02 -8.28
N ASP A 87 -3.15 0.82 -9.26
CA ASP A 87 -3.37 0.40 -10.65
C ASP A 87 -2.09 -0.16 -11.28
N GLN A 88 -0.96 0.54 -11.15
CA GLN A 88 0.34 0.09 -11.65
C GLN A 88 0.78 -1.22 -10.98
N ALA A 89 0.55 -1.36 -9.68
CA ALA A 89 0.90 -2.57 -8.96
C ALA A 89 0.04 -3.77 -9.39
N ILE A 90 -1.26 -3.57 -9.64
CA ILE A 90 -2.13 -4.62 -10.19
C ILE A 90 -1.59 -5.07 -11.53
N GLU A 91 -1.32 -4.16 -12.47
CA GLU A 91 -0.77 -4.49 -13.79
C GLU A 91 0.58 -5.22 -13.69
N PHE A 92 1.48 -4.71 -12.81
CA PHE A 92 2.78 -5.34 -12.58
C PHE A 92 2.66 -6.77 -12.08
N PHE A 93 1.80 -7.04 -11.09
CA PHE A 93 1.66 -8.37 -10.52
C PHE A 93 0.80 -9.31 -11.38
N GLU A 94 -0.16 -8.82 -12.19
CA GLU A 94 -0.90 -9.62 -13.16
C GLU A 94 0.03 -10.22 -14.23
N GLY A 95 1.13 -9.57 -14.57
CA GLY A 95 2.17 -10.12 -15.43
C GLY A 95 2.96 -11.30 -14.83
N GLY A 96 2.80 -11.58 -13.53
CA GLY A 96 3.39 -12.74 -12.86
C GLY A 96 2.54 -14.01 -13.00
N LYS A 97 3.18 -15.18 -12.93
CA LYS A 97 2.49 -16.47 -13.10
C LYS A 97 2.28 -17.25 -11.80
N GLY A 98 2.79 -16.75 -10.67
CA GLY A 98 2.76 -17.43 -9.39
C GLY A 98 1.44 -17.27 -8.63
N ASN A 99 1.27 -18.06 -7.57
CA ASN A 99 0.10 -17.96 -6.69
C ASN A 99 0.18 -16.74 -5.77
N THR A 100 1.39 -16.30 -5.43
CA THR A 100 1.60 -15.14 -4.54
C THR A 100 1.16 -13.87 -5.24
N GLU A 101 1.49 -13.69 -6.52
CA GLU A 101 1.07 -12.54 -7.34
C GLU A 101 -0.44 -12.49 -7.47
N LYS A 102 -1.10 -13.63 -7.71
CA LYS A 102 -2.58 -13.71 -7.76
C LYS A 102 -3.22 -13.27 -6.44
N LYS A 103 -2.62 -13.63 -5.30
CA LYS A 103 -3.08 -13.18 -3.97
C LYS A 103 -2.88 -11.69 -3.78
N ILE A 104 -1.75 -11.12 -4.25
CA ILE A 104 -1.50 -9.68 -4.20
C ILE A 104 -2.57 -8.95 -5.00
N VAL A 105 -2.78 -9.32 -6.26
CA VAL A 105 -3.80 -8.72 -7.13
C VAL A 105 -5.19 -8.82 -6.50
N LYS A 106 -5.58 -10.00 -5.99
CA LYS A 106 -6.86 -10.20 -5.32
C LYS A 106 -7.08 -9.24 -4.14
N ARG A 107 -6.01 -8.89 -3.40
CA ARG A 107 -6.08 -7.94 -2.29
C ARG A 107 -6.05 -6.48 -2.71
N LEU A 108 -5.48 -6.17 -3.89
CA LEU A 108 -5.43 -4.80 -4.41
C LEU A 108 -6.70 -4.42 -5.17
N LYS A 109 -7.35 -5.36 -5.86
CA LYS A 109 -8.57 -5.08 -6.64
C LYS A 109 -9.69 -4.38 -5.86
N PRO A 110 -10.02 -4.72 -4.63
CA PRO A 110 -11.02 -3.99 -3.86
C PRO A 110 -10.69 -2.50 -3.65
N LEU A 111 -9.40 -2.14 -3.56
CA LEU A 111 -8.97 -0.75 -3.49
C LEU A 111 -9.19 -0.02 -4.82
N GLN A 112 -8.93 -0.68 -5.94
CA GLN A 112 -9.25 -0.16 -7.28
C GLN A 112 -10.76 0.01 -7.45
N ASP A 113 -11.55 -0.98 -7.01
CA ASP A 113 -13.03 -0.99 -7.12
C ASP A 113 -13.71 0.16 -6.35
N VAL A 114 -13.05 0.70 -5.32
CA VAL A 114 -13.53 1.88 -4.57
C VAL A 114 -12.95 3.20 -5.09
N GLY A 115 -12.25 3.20 -6.23
CA GLY A 115 -11.68 4.41 -6.84
C GLY A 115 -10.39 4.90 -6.19
N LEU A 116 -9.61 4.00 -5.56
CA LEU A 116 -8.31 4.32 -4.98
C LEU A 116 -7.13 3.87 -5.86
N GLY A 117 -7.37 3.58 -7.14
CA GLY A 117 -6.34 3.10 -8.07
C GLY A 117 -5.12 4.02 -8.20
N TYR A 118 -5.30 5.31 -8.01
CA TYR A 118 -4.23 6.33 -8.07
C TYR A 118 -3.36 6.43 -6.81
N VAL A 119 -3.80 5.84 -5.68
CA VAL A 119 -3.07 5.91 -4.40
C VAL A 119 -1.81 5.07 -4.48
N ILE A 120 -0.69 5.61 -3.97
CA ILE A 120 0.60 4.94 -3.94
C ILE A 120 0.61 3.89 -2.82
N LEU A 121 1.12 2.67 -3.10
CA LEU A 121 1.16 1.57 -2.13
C LEU A 121 1.90 1.91 -0.83
N GLY A 122 2.98 2.68 -0.93
CA GLY A 122 3.80 3.13 0.19
C GLY A 122 3.30 4.41 0.86
N GLN A 123 2.15 4.95 0.47
CA GLN A 123 1.61 6.18 1.04
C GLN A 123 1.24 6.01 2.51
N SER A 124 1.64 6.98 3.34
CA SER A 124 1.27 6.98 4.76
C SER A 124 -0.24 7.17 4.93
N SER A 125 -0.85 6.43 5.85
CA SER A 125 -2.27 6.60 6.18
C SER A 125 -2.60 7.99 6.71
N SER A 126 -1.64 8.68 7.32
CA SER A 126 -1.79 10.06 7.80
C SER A 126 -1.91 11.10 6.68
N SER A 127 -1.45 10.75 5.46
CA SER A 127 -1.54 11.62 4.28
C SER A 127 -2.82 11.41 3.47
N LEU A 128 -3.62 10.40 3.81
CA LEU A 128 -4.90 10.15 3.16
C LEU A 128 -5.97 11.14 3.65
N SER A 129 -6.77 11.64 2.74
CA SER A 129 -7.96 12.43 3.07
C SER A 129 -9.00 11.60 3.83
N GLY A 130 -9.94 12.27 4.50
CA GLY A 130 -11.04 11.59 5.20
C GLY A 130 -11.83 10.64 4.29
N GLY A 131 -12.15 11.08 3.07
CA GLY A 131 -12.86 10.26 2.08
C GLY A 131 -12.03 9.06 1.60
N GLU A 132 -10.71 9.22 1.40
CA GLU A 132 -9.81 8.11 1.04
C GLU A 132 -9.75 7.06 2.16
N ASN A 133 -9.63 7.51 3.41
CA ASN A 133 -9.65 6.62 4.58
C ASN A 133 -10.96 5.81 4.69
N GLN A 134 -12.11 6.45 4.42
CA GLN A 134 -13.40 5.75 4.38
C GLN A 134 -13.43 4.69 3.28
N ARG A 135 -12.93 5.02 2.08
CA ARG A 135 -12.86 4.07 0.96
C ARG A 135 -11.90 2.91 1.21
N VAL A 136 -10.78 3.14 1.91
CA VAL A 136 -9.89 2.04 2.34
C VAL A 136 -10.65 1.07 3.26
N LYS A 137 -11.43 1.57 4.22
CA LYS A 137 -12.26 0.73 5.09
C LYS A 137 -13.32 -0.03 4.28
N LEU A 138 -13.96 0.63 3.31
CA LEU A 138 -14.92 -0.02 2.40
C LEU A 138 -14.26 -1.15 1.60
N ALA A 139 -13.08 -0.91 1.04
CA ALA A 139 -12.32 -1.92 0.30
C ALA A 139 -11.99 -3.14 1.16
N PHE A 140 -11.69 -2.93 2.45
CA PHE A 140 -11.45 -4.02 3.40
C PHE A 140 -12.67 -4.93 3.52
N HIS A 141 -13.87 -4.38 3.66
CA HIS A 141 -15.12 -5.17 3.72
C HIS A 141 -15.47 -5.82 2.38
N LEU A 142 -15.15 -5.18 1.25
CA LEU A 142 -15.31 -5.79 -0.08
C LEU A 142 -14.38 -6.99 -0.29
N ALA A 143 -13.23 -6.99 0.34
CA ALA A 143 -12.26 -8.09 0.25
C ALA A 143 -12.67 -9.33 1.05
N ASP A 144 -13.65 -9.22 1.97
CA ASP A 144 -14.12 -10.34 2.79
C ASP A 144 -14.93 -11.33 1.93
N GLU A 145 -14.56 -12.61 2.00
CA GLU A 145 -15.23 -13.69 1.26
C GLU A 145 -16.51 -14.18 1.95
N LYS A 146 -16.64 -13.93 3.24
CA LYS A 146 -17.80 -14.34 4.05
C LYS A 146 -18.29 -13.16 4.90
N PRO A 147 -18.85 -12.14 4.26
CA PRO A 147 -19.24 -10.94 4.97
C PRO A 147 -20.43 -11.23 5.90
N GLU A 148 -20.33 -10.80 7.16
CA GLU A 148 -21.50 -10.69 8.02
C GLU A 148 -22.31 -9.45 7.62
N PRO A 149 -23.67 -9.50 7.65
CA PRO A 149 -24.49 -8.33 7.39
C PRO A 149 -24.05 -7.17 8.29
N THR A 150 -23.66 -6.08 7.68
CA THR A 150 -23.08 -4.91 8.38
C THR A 150 -23.82 -3.65 7.94
N PHE A 151 -24.09 -2.76 8.90
CA PHE A 151 -24.62 -1.45 8.64
C PHE A 151 -23.48 -0.43 8.52
N PHE A 152 -23.39 0.26 7.37
CA PHE A 152 -22.36 1.25 7.07
C PHE A 152 -22.92 2.65 7.11
N ILE A 153 -22.22 3.55 7.78
CA ILE A 153 -22.49 4.99 7.77
C ILE A 153 -21.31 5.68 7.10
N PHE A 154 -21.58 6.38 6.00
CA PHE A 154 -20.59 7.18 5.28
C PHE A 154 -20.92 8.66 5.46
N ASP A 155 -19.91 9.43 5.83
CA ASP A 155 -19.99 10.88 5.92
C ASP A 155 -19.24 11.48 4.71
N GLU A 156 -19.97 12.16 3.84
CA GLU A 156 -19.48 12.80 2.61
C GLU A 156 -18.51 11.92 1.78
N PRO A 157 -18.86 10.64 1.43
CA PRO A 157 -17.91 9.68 0.81
C PRO A 157 -17.46 10.09 -0.59
N THR A 158 -18.10 11.07 -1.22
CA THR A 158 -17.78 11.59 -2.55
C THR A 158 -16.89 12.84 -2.53
N THR A 159 -16.60 13.39 -1.34
CA THR A 159 -15.79 14.61 -1.21
C THR A 159 -14.40 14.40 -1.79
N GLY A 160 -13.96 15.33 -2.67
CA GLY A 160 -12.68 15.28 -3.35
C GLY A 160 -12.60 14.29 -4.51
N LEU A 161 -13.72 13.64 -4.89
CA LEU A 161 -13.76 12.72 -6.03
C LEU A 161 -14.14 13.42 -7.34
N HIS A 162 -13.49 12.97 -8.42
CA HIS A 162 -13.92 13.29 -9.78
C HIS A 162 -15.20 12.50 -10.14
N PHE A 163 -16.01 13.00 -11.07
CA PHE A 163 -17.27 12.35 -11.48
C PHE A 163 -17.10 10.88 -11.91
N HIS A 164 -15.97 10.53 -12.50
CA HIS A 164 -15.67 9.15 -12.87
C HIS A 164 -15.53 8.24 -11.64
N ASP A 165 -14.87 8.73 -10.61
CA ASP A 165 -14.60 7.98 -9.37
C ASP A 165 -15.87 7.82 -8.54
N ILE A 166 -16.80 8.79 -8.62
CA ILE A 166 -18.13 8.68 -8.00
C ILE A 166 -18.90 7.49 -8.59
N LYS A 167 -18.85 7.28 -9.93
CA LYS A 167 -19.48 6.12 -10.54
C LYS A 167 -18.88 4.80 -10.05
N THR A 168 -17.58 4.76 -9.88
CA THR A 168 -16.87 3.59 -9.36
C THR A 168 -17.27 3.31 -7.92
N LEU A 169 -17.33 4.33 -7.07
CA LEU A 169 -17.78 4.21 -5.69
C LEU A 169 -19.24 3.73 -5.59
N LEU A 170 -20.14 4.24 -6.42
CA LEU A 170 -21.55 3.80 -6.45
C LEU A 170 -21.67 2.31 -6.83
N LYS A 171 -20.86 1.81 -7.76
CA LYS A 171 -20.81 0.37 -8.08
C LYS A 171 -20.34 -0.47 -6.89
N ALA A 172 -19.36 0.06 -6.11
CA ALA A 172 -18.92 -0.58 -4.87
C ALA A 172 -20.06 -0.67 -3.85
N PHE A 173 -20.84 0.40 -3.65
CA PHE A 173 -22.03 0.38 -2.79
C PHE A 173 -23.09 -0.61 -3.28
N ASP A 174 -23.38 -0.65 -4.56
CA ASP A 174 -24.30 -1.64 -5.13
C ASP A 174 -23.83 -3.08 -4.87
N SER A 175 -22.53 -3.32 -4.96
CA SER A 175 -21.94 -4.63 -4.64
C SER A 175 -22.11 -5.00 -3.17
N MET A 176 -21.95 -4.03 -2.24
CA MET A 176 -22.16 -4.25 -0.80
C MET A 176 -23.61 -4.58 -0.49
N ILE A 177 -24.56 -3.84 -1.06
CA ILE A 177 -25.99 -4.06 -0.88
C ILE A 177 -26.38 -5.47 -1.39
N LYS A 178 -25.87 -5.89 -2.56
CA LYS A 178 -26.08 -7.23 -3.10
C LYS A 178 -25.53 -8.35 -2.22
N ARG A 179 -24.52 -8.07 -1.39
CA ARG A 179 -23.96 -9.00 -0.40
C ARG A 179 -24.72 -9.03 0.93
N GLY A 180 -25.78 -8.23 1.07
CA GLY A 180 -26.63 -8.18 2.27
C GLY A 180 -26.21 -7.16 3.30
N HIS A 181 -25.33 -6.23 2.96
CA HIS A 181 -25.01 -5.07 3.82
C HIS A 181 -26.03 -3.95 3.63
N THR A 182 -26.08 -3.03 4.59
CA THR A 182 -26.99 -1.86 4.55
C THR A 182 -26.20 -0.59 4.83
#